data_dbc059366cdcbb1a66b6e5f13467390a
#
_entry.id   dbc059366cdcbb1a66b6e5f13467390a
#
_cell.length_a   1.000
_cell.length_b   1.000
_cell.length_c   1.000
_cell.angle_alpha   90.00
_cell.angle_beta   90.00
_cell.angle_gamma   90.00
#
_symmetry.space_group_name_H-M   'P 1'
#
loop_
_entity.id
_entity.type
_entity.pdbx_description
1 polymer ?
#
loop_
_entity_poly.entity_id
_entity_poly.type
_entity_poly.pdbx_seq_one_letter_code
_entity_poly.pdbx_strand_id
1 'polypeptide(L)'
;MRIGNTFAAGSGVDMISGSPAGIAPEDYGLKSYRLHRIDSVVAAGLAAKAFPGCQVLVLLHGQPVYDKCFGTHSVTDTTPVRATDLFDLASLTKTSATLLAVMKLYDQGRIELTDAVSKYVPALRATNKKNITIRELLLHESGLVPYIRFYRDAIDEYSVTGPFTQGFVDEWHHTRMGEYTYACSDFKFKKGLVSATKTSGHTLQIADGLWLYKKFKAAMMKSIAQSELDRKRFVYSDIGFILLQQVVEAVTGKTLDAYLVSEFYRPMGLEHTLFQPLNRYKKADIMPTAANDYLRRQDLCGYVHDEAAAFMGGVSGNAGLFSTAQELGKIYQMILNEGELDGKRYLRPETCRIFTTEKSAVSHRGLGYDKPNLKDPKANACASSAPASVYGHTGFTGTCAWVDPENDLVYIFLSNRLCPDAWNGKLNSMKIRQAIQEVIYQSLYTPE
;
A
#
# COMPACT_ATOMS: atom_id res chain seq x y z
N MET A 1 15.31 13.48 -27.43
CA MET A 1 14.19 12.85 -28.14
C MET A 1 13.86 11.57 -27.38
N ARG A 2 12.85 11.56 -26.49
CA ARG A 2 12.44 10.36 -25.75
C ARG A 2 11.69 9.44 -26.72
N ILE A 3 12.17 8.22 -26.87
CA ILE A 3 11.54 7.20 -27.71
C ILE A 3 10.37 6.63 -26.92
N GLY A 4 9.16 6.76 -27.44
CA GLY A 4 7.97 6.13 -26.89
C GLY A 4 8.07 4.61 -27.01
N ASN A 5 8.18 3.92 -25.89
CA ASN A 5 8.24 2.47 -25.84
C ASN A 5 6.88 1.91 -25.44
N THR A 6 6.27 1.18 -26.36
CA THR A 6 5.03 0.43 -26.17
C THR A 6 5.29 -0.84 -25.36
N PHE A 7 4.52 -1.04 -24.29
CA PHE A 7 4.45 -2.34 -23.64
C PHE A 7 3.79 -3.35 -24.62
N ALA A 8 4.55 -4.33 -25.08
CA ALA A 8 4.00 -5.40 -25.90
C ALA A 8 2.98 -6.21 -25.08
N ALA A 9 1.78 -6.38 -25.62
CA ALA A 9 0.78 -7.29 -25.08
C ALA A 9 1.29 -8.73 -25.22
N GLY A 10 1.87 -9.28 -24.16
CA GLY A 10 2.42 -10.63 -24.11
C GLY A 10 1.34 -11.68 -23.92
N SER A 11 1.12 -12.48 -24.94
CA SER A 11 0.47 -13.79 -24.84
C SER A 11 1.24 -14.68 -23.87
N GLY A 12 0.51 -15.40 -23.01
CA GLY A 12 1.05 -16.23 -21.92
C GLY A 12 2.23 -17.10 -22.33
N VAL A 13 3.33 -16.92 -21.61
CA VAL A 13 4.50 -17.81 -21.62
C VAL A 13 4.90 -18.04 -20.17
N ASP A 14 5.09 -19.31 -19.82
CA ASP A 14 5.64 -19.75 -18.55
C ASP A 14 6.97 -19.05 -18.27
N MET A 15 6.95 -18.06 -17.35
CA MET A 15 8.14 -17.34 -16.95
C MET A 15 8.76 -17.94 -15.67
N ILE A 16 9.49 -19.01 -15.86
CA ILE A 16 10.49 -19.47 -14.90
C ILE A 16 11.84 -18.92 -15.37
N SER A 17 12.39 -17.97 -14.59
CA SER A 17 13.76 -17.41 -14.64
C SER A 17 14.15 -16.53 -15.85
N GLY A 18 14.38 -15.25 -15.57
CA GLY A 18 15.14 -14.36 -16.46
C GLY A 18 14.46 -13.01 -16.68
N SER A 19 15.23 -12.02 -17.10
CA SER A 19 14.69 -10.81 -17.72
C SER A 19 13.71 -11.21 -18.82
N PRO A 20 12.65 -10.43 -19.09
CA PRO A 20 11.72 -10.72 -20.18
C PRO A 20 12.50 -11.05 -21.46
N ALA A 21 12.05 -12.05 -22.21
CA ALA A 21 12.76 -12.54 -23.39
C ALA A 21 13.13 -11.36 -24.33
N GLY A 22 14.42 -11.14 -24.56
CA GLY A 22 14.92 -10.13 -25.47
C GLY A 22 15.41 -8.82 -24.84
N ILE A 23 15.38 -8.65 -23.49
CA ILE A 23 15.95 -7.47 -22.84
C ILE A 23 17.24 -7.88 -22.12
N ALA A 24 18.38 -7.39 -22.61
CA ALA A 24 19.65 -7.52 -21.91
C ALA A 24 19.84 -6.29 -21.00
N PRO A 25 20.05 -6.46 -19.68
CA PRO A 25 20.29 -5.34 -18.76
C PRO A 25 21.45 -4.45 -19.19
N GLU A 26 22.46 -5.00 -19.84
CA GLU A 26 23.63 -4.32 -20.37
C GLU A 26 23.27 -3.22 -21.41
N ASP A 27 22.24 -3.46 -22.22
CA ASP A 27 21.76 -2.49 -23.22
C ASP A 27 21.16 -1.24 -22.56
N TYR A 28 20.83 -1.32 -21.28
CA TYR A 28 20.26 -0.25 -20.47
C TYR A 28 21.21 0.27 -19.40
N GLY A 29 22.50 -0.09 -19.46
CA GLY A 29 23.50 0.42 -18.53
C GLY A 29 23.55 -0.30 -17.18
N LEU A 30 23.17 -1.58 -17.15
CA LEU A 30 23.26 -2.43 -15.96
C LEU A 30 24.23 -3.62 -16.18
N LYS A 31 24.90 -4.01 -15.11
CA LYS A 31 25.70 -5.24 -15.08
C LYS A 31 24.82 -6.40 -14.61
N SER A 32 24.37 -7.26 -15.53
CA SER A 32 23.43 -8.36 -15.24
C SER A 32 23.93 -9.28 -14.12
N TYR A 33 25.25 -9.62 -14.12
CA TYR A 33 25.85 -10.47 -13.08
C TYR A 33 25.76 -9.87 -11.66
N ARG A 34 25.72 -8.52 -11.55
CA ARG A 34 25.47 -7.84 -10.27
C ARG A 34 23.98 -7.81 -9.95
N LEU A 35 23.16 -7.52 -10.94
CA LEU A 35 21.70 -7.45 -10.77
C LEU A 35 21.13 -8.81 -10.29
N HIS A 36 21.66 -9.93 -10.78
CA HIS A 36 21.27 -11.27 -10.33
C HIS A 36 21.58 -11.56 -8.86
N ARG A 37 22.35 -10.72 -8.15
CA ARG A 37 22.52 -10.82 -6.70
C ARG A 37 21.21 -10.55 -5.94
N ILE A 38 20.20 -9.95 -6.59
CA ILE A 38 18.83 -9.89 -6.05
C ILE A 38 18.33 -11.29 -5.70
N ASP A 39 18.59 -12.29 -6.55
CA ASP A 39 18.19 -13.69 -6.30
C ASP A 39 18.75 -14.20 -4.95
N SER A 40 20.00 -13.85 -4.64
CA SER A 40 20.63 -14.25 -3.37
C SER A 40 20.03 -13.55 -2.16
N VAL A 41 19.69 -12.25 -2.28
CA VAL A 41 19.03 -11.51 -1.20
C VAL A 41 17.64 -12.08 -0.92
N VAL A 42 16.86 -12.37 -1.97
CA VAL A 42 15.53 -12.98 -1.86
C VAL A 42 15.63 -14.40 -1.29
N ALA A 43 16.57 -15.21 -1.77
CA ALA A 43 16.78 -16.57 -1.27
C ALA A 43 17.12 -16.58 0.24
N ALA A 44 17.95 -15.64 0.71
CA ALA A 44 18.24 -15.48 2.13
C ALA A 44 16.98 -15.13 2.94
N GLY A 45 16.11 -14.27 2.40
CA GLY A 45 14.82 -13.92 3.01
C GLY A 45 13.87 -15.11 3.13
N LEU A 46 13.75 -15.90 2.05
CA LEU A 46 12.94 -17.13 2.04
C LEU A 46 13.48 -18.16 3.03
N ALA A 47 14.81 -18.41 3.02
CA ALA A 47 15.46 -19.35 3.95
C ALA A 47 15.27 -18.93 5.43
N ALA A 48 15.31 -17.63 5.69
CA ALA A 48 15.02 -17.06 7.02
C ALA A 48 13.52 -17.08 7.37
N LYS A 49 12.65 -17.45 6.44
CA LYS A 49 11.18 -17.37 6.58
C LYS A 49 10.71 -15.93 6.87
N ALA A 50 11.32 -14.95 6.20
CA ALA A 50 10.92 -13.55 6.29
C ALA A 50 9.58 -13.29 5.56
N PHE A 51 9.30 -14.07 4.54
CA PHE A 51 8.05 -14.12 3.77
C PHE A 51 7.99 -15.45 3.01
N PRO A 52 6.80 -15.99 2.67
CA PRO A 52 6.68 -17.22 1.88
C PRO A 52 6.89 -17.00 0.39
N GLY A 53 6.50 -15.84 -0.15
CA GLY A 53 6.63 -15.53 -1.56
C GLY A 53 6.71 -14.04 -1.85
N CYS A 54 7.23 -13.70 -3.05
CA CYS A 54 7.35 -12.31 -3.48
C CYS A 54 7.40 -12.16 -5.00
N GLN A 55 7.11 -10.94 -5.46
CA GLN A 55 7.39 -10.45 -6.81
C GLN A 55 8.40 -9.31 -6.71
N VAL A 56 9.39 -9.28 -7.62
CA VAL A 56 10.40 -8.22 -7.73
C VAL A 56 10.43 -7.72 -9.16
N LEU A 57 10.21 -6.42 -9.34
CA LEU A 57 10.29 -5.75 -10.64
C LEU A 57 11.26 -4.58 -10.57
N VAL A 58 12.13 -4.47 -11.57
CA VAL A 58 12.96 -3.29 -11.81
C VAL A 58 12.73 -2.83 -13.24
N LEU A 59 12.24 -1.60 -13.38
CA LEU A 59 12.19 -0.92 -14.67
C LEU A 59 13.35 0.07 -14.74
N LEU A 60 14.06 0.07 -15.86
CA LEU A 60 15.06 1.09 -16.20
C LEU A 60 14.74 1.65 -17.59
N HIS A 61 14.63 2.97 -17.69
CA HIS A 61 14.17 3.63 -18.92
C HIS A 61 12.84 3.05 -19.45
N GLY A 62 11.93 2.70 -18.52
CA GLY A 62 10.63 2.09 -18.82
C GLY A 62 10.69 0.63 -19.26
N GLN A 63 11.86 -0.02 -19.26
CA GLN A 63 12.02 -1.42 -19.66
C GLN A 63 12.20 -2.33 -18.43
N PRO A 64 11.54 -3.50 -18.39
CA PRO A 64 11.66 -4.45 -17.29
C PRO A 64 12.99 -5.22 -17.38
N VAL A 65 14.05 -4.63 -16.81
CA VAL A 65 15.40 -5.23 -16.77
C VAL A 65 15.53 -6.36 -15.76
N TYR A 66 14.59 -6.45 -14.84
CA TYR A 66 14.46 -7.56 -13.89
C TYR A 66 12.99 -7.72 -13.51
N ASP A 67 12.43 -8.92 -13.71
CA ASP A 67 11.04 -9.27 -13.37
C ASP A 67 10.96 -10.72 -12.98
N LYS A 68 10.86 -11.02 -11.66
CA LYS A 68 10.86 -12.38 -11.14
C LYS A 68 9.89 -12.57 -9.99
N CYS A 69 9.36 -13.79 -9.93
CA CYS A 69 8.57 -14.32 -8.82
C CYS A 69 9.38 -15.36 -8.05
N PHE A 70 9.21 -15.40 -6.72
CA PHE A 70 9.96 -16.31 -5.85
C PHE A 70 9.05 -16.89 -4.78
N GLY A 71 9.36 -18.12 -4.36
CA GLY A 71 8.67 -18.78 -3.27
C GLY A 71 7.27 -19.29 -3.63
N THR A 72 6.44 -19.40 -2.62
CA THR A 72 5.12 -20.04 -2.70
C THR A 72 4.06 -19.19 -2.02
N HIS A 73 2.80 -19.55 -2.22
CA HIS A 73 1.65 -18.80 -1.65
C HIS A 73 1.70 -18.75 -0.12
N SER A 74 2.09 -19.86 0.54
CA SER A 74 2.30 -19.89 1.99
C SER A 74 3.32 -20.97 2.37
N VAL A 75 3.59 -21.12 3.64
CA VAL A 75 4.47 -22.21 4.16
C VAL A 75 3.81 -23.59 4.05
N THR A 76 2.50 -23.66 3.91
CA THR A 76 1.72 -24.91 3.79
C THR A 76 1.14 -25.11 2.38
N ASP A 77 0.99 -24.03 1.59
CA ASP A 77 0.57 -24.06 0.19
C ASP A 77 1.80 -23.86 -0.70
N THR A 78 2.28 -24.94 -1.31
CA THR A 78 3.47 -24.96 -2.16
C THR A 78 3.22 -24.47 -3.59
N THR A 79 2.06 -23.92 -3.89
CA THR A 79 1.77 -23.27 -5.18
C THR A 79 2.80 -22.16 -5.43
N PRO A 80 3.58 -22.22 -6.54
CA PRO A 80 4.56 -21.18 -6.85
C PRO A 80 3.90 -19.82 -7.08
N VAL A 81 4.56 -18.75 -6.67
CA VAL A 81 4.12 -17.38 -6.94
C VAL A 81 4.17 -17.10 -8.45
N ARG A 82 3.09 -16.57 -8.99
CA ARG A 82 2.96 -16.18 -10.41
C ARG A 82 2.99 -14.67 -10.56
N ALA A 83 3.35 -14.18 -11.73
CA ALA A 83 3.34 -12.75 -12.05
C ALA A 83 1.94 -12.11 -11.98
N THR A 84 0.89 -12.92 -12.11
CA THR A 84 -0.52 -12.50 -12.05
C THR A 84 -1.13 -12.60 -10.64
N ASP A 85 -0.41 -13.13 -9.66
CA ASP A 85 -0.91 -13.24 -8.29
C ASP A 85 -1.02 -11.86 -7.64
N LEU A 86 -2.18 -11.61 -7.01
CA LEU A 86 -2.51 -10.33 -6.39
C LEU A 86 -1.99 -10.26 -4.95
N PHE A 87 -1.34 -9.17 -4.60
CA PHE A 87 -0.86 -8.88 -3.26
C PHE A 87 -1.66 -7.77 -2.59
N ASP A 88 -1.98 -7.92 -1.30
CA ASP A 88 -2.43 -6.80 -0.47
C ASP A 88 -1.31 -5.78 -0.34
N LEU A 89 -1.53 -4.59 -0.88
CA LEU A 89 -0.53 -3.55 -0.96
C LEU A 89 -0.34 -2.77 0.34
N ALA A 90 -1.24 -2.92 1.30
CA ALA A 90 -1.27 -2.11 2.52
C ALA A 90 -1.12 -0.61 2.19
N SER A 91 -0.16 0.08 2.82
CA SER A 91 0.02 1.53 2.63
C SER A 91 0.49 1.97 1.25
N LEU A 92 0.91 1.09 0.35
CA LEU A 92 1.08 1.48 -1.05
C LEU A 92 -0.24 1.92 -1.70
N THR A 93 -1.39 1.57 -1.11
CA THR A 93 -2.70 2.13 -1.48
C THR A 93 -2.69 3.66 -1.44
N LYS A 94 -1.99 4.26 -0.47
CA LYS A 94 -1.89 5.71 -0.34
C LYS A 94 -1.33 6.37 -1.60
N THR A 95 -0.27 5.80 -2.17
CA THR A 95 0.43 6.37 -3.33
C THR A 95 -0.07 5.82 -4.66
N SER A 96 -0.57 4.59 -4.69
CA SER A 96 -1.05 3.95 -5.92
C SER A 96 -2.54 4.15 -6.19
N ALA A 97 -3.28 4.73 -5.21
CA ALA A 97 -4.71 5.01 -5.31
C ALA A 97 -5.04 6.43 -4.87
N THR A 98 -5.07 6.69 -3.57
CA THR A 98 -5.61 7.95 -3.02
C THR A 98 -4.85 9.18 -3.51
N LEU A 99 -3.52 9.11 -3.53
CA LEU A 99 -2.69 10.20 -4.03
C LEU A 99 -2.93 10.46 -5.53
N LEU A 100 -3.07 9.40 -6.34
CA LEU A 100 -3.40 9.57 -7.77
C LEU A 100 -4.73 10.30 -7.95
N ALA A 101 -5.76 9.96 -7.16
CA ALA A 101 -7.04 10.63 -7.19
C ALA A 101 -6.92 12.11 -6.78
N VAL A 102 -6.17 12.41 -5.73
CA VAL A 102 -5.89 13.78 -5.27
C VAL A 102 -5.11 14.56 -6.33
N MET A 103 -4.07 13.97 -6.92
CA MET A 103 -3.31 14.58 -8.02
C MET A 103 -4.20 14.91 -9.21
N LYS A 104 -5.12 14.02 -9.58
CA LYS A 104 -6.07 14.24 -10.68
C LYS A 104 -7.03 15.39 -10.40
N LEU A 105 -7.55 15.49 -9.19
CA LEU A 105 -8.44 16.59 -8.80
C LEU A 105 -7.70 17.92 -8.74
N TYR A 106 -6.46 17.93 -8.25
CA TYR A 106 -5.59 19.11 -8.30
C TYR A 106 -5.27 19.51 -9.74
N ASP A 107 -4.92 18.54 -10.57
CA ASP A 107 -4.65 18.71 -12.01
C ASP A 107 -5.83 19.38 -12.76
N GLN A 108 -7.04 19.02 -12.37
CA GLN A 108 -8.30 19.57 -12.92
C GLN A 108 -8.71 20.91 -12.29
N GLY A 109 -7.96 21.44 -11.32
CA GLY A 109 -8.31 22.66 -10.57
C GLY A 109 -9.57 22.53 -9.71
N ARG A 110 -9.93 21.29 -9.32
CA ARG A 110 -11.13 21.02 -8.50
C ARG A 110 -10.86 21.09 -7.01
N ILE A 111 -9.61 21.01 -6.62
CA ILE A 111 -9.11 21.19 -5.25
C ILE A 111 -7.80 21.98 -5.28
N GLU A 112 -7.50 22.66 -4.18
CA GLU A 112 -6.21 23.28 -3.91
C GLU A 112 -5.55 22.61 -2.71
N LEU A 113 -4.20 22.52 -2.69
CA LEU A 113 -3.46 21.94 -1.56
C LEU A 113 -3.69 22.70 -0.25
N THR A 114 -4.02 23.98 -0.34
CA THR A 114 -4.34 24.86 0.79
C THR A 114 -5.80 24.79 1.24
N ASP A 115 -6.66 24.08 0.51
CA ASP A 115 -8.04 23.91 0.91
C ASP A 115 -8.16 23.23 2.26
N ALA A 116 -9.01 23.77 3.14
CA ALA A 116 -9.37 23.09 4.38
C ALA A 116 -10.20 21.85 4.05
N VAL A 117 -9.84 20.71 4.63
CA VAL A 117 -10.55 19.42 4.44
C VAL A 117 -12.01 19.52 4.84
N SER A 118 -12.33 20.35 5.84
CA SER A 118 -13.70 20.64 6.29
C SER A 118 -14.59 21.30 5.21
N LYS A 119 -14.01 21.89 4.17
CA LYS A 119 -14.74 22.37 2.97
C LYS A 119 -15.51 21.21 2.32
N TYR A 120 -14.90 20.04 2.27
CA TYR A 120 -15.40 18.82 1.61
C TYR A 120 -16.01 17.82 2.58
N VAL A 121 -15.53 17.79 3.84
CA VAL A 121 -15.96 16.86 4.89
C VAL A 121 -16.71 17.61 6.00
N PRO A 122 -18.06 17.77 5.88
CA PRO A 122 -18.86 18.60 6.78
C PRO A 122 -18.73 18.21 8.27
N ALA A 123 -18.51 16.94 8.55
CA ALA A 123 -18.34 16.42 9.93
C ALA A 123 -17.17 17.09 10.69
N LEU A 124 -16.23 17.73 9.99
CA LEU A 124 -15.09 18.40 10.62
C LEU A 124 -15.32 19.90 10.90
N ARG A 125 -16.39 20.52 10.35
CA ARG A 125 -16.59 21.98 10.41
C ARG A 125 -16.71 22.52 11.82
N ALA A 126 -17.33 21.76 12.73
CA ALA A 126 -17.54 22.16 14.12
C ALA A 126 -16.56 21.49 15.08
N THR A 127 -15.38 21.11 14.60
CA THR A 127 -14.37 20.42 15.40
C THR A 127 -13.04 21.19 15.42
N ASN A 128 -12.09 20.73 16.25
CA ASN A 128 -10.73 21.25 16.27
C ASN A 128 -9.95 20.96 14.96
N LYS A 129 -10.51 20.17 14.04
CA LYS A 129 -9.92 19.76 12.77
C LYS A 129 -10.36 20.63 11.58
N LYS A 130 -11.21 21.66 11.83
CA LYS A 130 -11.81 22.49 10.77
C LYS A 130 -10.80 23.15 9.81
N ASN A 131 -9.59 23.43 10.30
CA ASN A 131 -8.55 24.16 9.55
C ASN A 131 -7.44 23.25 9.00
N ILE A 132 -7.56 21.93 9.12
CA ILE A 132 -6.58 20.99 8.53
C ILE A 132 -6.69 21.10 7.01
N THR A 133 -5.54 21.30 6.34
CA THR A 133 -5.45 21.40 4.89
C THR A 133 -5.14 20.07 4.23
N ILE A 134 -5.45 19.94 2.93
CA ILE A 134 -5.09 18.79 2.11
C ILE A 134 -3.56 18.58 2.14
N ARG A 135 -2.77 19.67 2.03
CA ARG A 135 -1.31 19.64 2.11
C ARG A 135 -0.81 19.02 3.42
N GLU A 136 -1.38 19.41 4.56
CA GLU A 136 -1.00 18.87 5.86
C GLU A 136 -1.30 17.39 6.00
N LEU A 137 -2.40 16.90 5.41
CA LEU A 137 -2.68 15.46 5.36
C LEU A 137 -1.64 14.70 4.54
N LEU A 138 -1.29 15.21 3.36
CA LEU A 138 -0.30 14.59 2.47
C LEU A 138 1.10 14.53 3.08
N LEU A 139 1.48 15.55 3.86
CA LEU A 139 2.77 15.60 4.55
C LEU A 139 2.77 14.85 5.89
N HIS A 140 1.64 14.35 6.35
CA HIS A 140 1.46 13.78 7.69
C HIS A 140 1.81 14.80 8.82
N GLU A 141 1.45 16.07 8.64
CA GLU A 141 1.77 17.19 9.56
C GLU A 141 0.53 17.87 10.14
N SER A 142 -0.61 17.19 10.06
CA SER A 142 -1.91 17.73 10.44
C SER A 142 -2.17 17.76 11.95
N GLY A 143 -1.39 17.05 12.75
CA GLY A 143 -1.63 16.81 14.18
C GLY A 143 -2.63 15.69 14.45
N LEU A 144 -3.13 14.99 13.43
CA LEU A 144 -3.98 13.82 13.61
C LEU A 144 -3.23 12.68 14.30
N VAL A 145 -3.96 11.90 15.11
CA VAL A 145 -3.43 10.68 15.70
C VAL A 145 -2.99 9.68 14.61
N PRO A 146 -2.00 8.80 14.87
CA PRO A 146 -1.50 7.83 13.90
C PRO A 146 -2.61 6.94 13.34
N TYR A 147 -3.43 6.37 14.24
CA TYR A 147 -4.60 5.57 13.90
C TYR A 147 -5.61 5.57 15.04
N ILE A 148 -6.85 5.12 14.75
CA ILE A 148 -7.91 4.96 15.73
C ILE A 148 -8.25 3.47 15.81
N ARG A 149 -8.34 2.94 17.05
CA ARG A 149 -8.67 1.55 17.32
C ARG A 149 -10.20 1.32 17.16
N PHE A 150 -10.70 1.40 15.93
CA PHE A 150 -12.13 1.27 15.62
C PHE A 150 -12.71 -0.07 16.08
N TYR A 151 -11.89 -1.11 16.26
CA TYR A 151 -12.34 -2.39 16.80
C TYR A 151 -12.94 -2.26 18.22
N ARG A 152 -12.52 -1.26 19.02
CA ARG A 152 -13.12 -0.99 20.32
C ARG A 152 -14.59 -0.60 20.22
N ASP A 153 -14.97 0.07 19.14
CA ASP A 153 -16.36 0.41 18.87
C ASP A 153 -17.15 -0.79 18.34
N ALA A 154 -16.49 -1.81 17.82
CA ALA A 154 -17.07 -2.99 17.22
C ALA A 154 -17.23 -4.15 18.21
N ILE A 155 -16.34 -4.28 19.19
CA ILE A 155 -16.31 -5.38 20.16
C ILE A 155 -17.23 -5.07 21.33
N ASP A 156 -17.98 -6.08 21.78
CA ASP A 156 -18.73 -6.04 23.02
C ASP A 156 -17.75 -6.26 24.19
N GLU A 157 -17.43 -5.19 24.90
CA GLU A 157 -16.49 -5.22 26.02
C GLU A 157 -16.90 -6.14 27.15
N TYR A 158 -18.23 -6.39 27.31
CA TYR A 158 -18.75 -7.32 28.31
C TYR A 158 -18.62 -8.78 27.89
N SER A 159 -18.22 -9.05 26.68
CA SER A 159 -18.00 -10.41 26.16
C SER A 159 -16.60 -10.94 26.41
N VAL A 160 -15.66 -10.10 26.86
CA VAL A 160 -14.27 -10.48 27.07
C VAL A 160 -13.99 -10.77 28.54
N THR A 161 -13.10 -11.74 28.78
CA THR A 161 -12.60 -12.03 30.14
C THR A 161 -11.34 -11.17 30.37
N GLY A 162 -11.42 -10.26 31.32
CA GLY A 162 -10.36 -9.30 31.61
C GLY A 162 -10.24 -8.19 30.55
N PRO A 163 -9.06 -7.58 30.36
CA PRO A 163 -8.84 -6.58 29.32
C PRO A 163 -8.85 -7.22 27.93
N PHE A 164 -9.26 -6.48 26.89
CA PHE A 164 -9.22 -7.02 25.53
C PHE A 164 -7.80 -7.42 25.06
N THR A 165 -6.78 -6.74 25.55
CA THR A 165 -5.37 -7.04 25.23
C THR A 165 -4.50 -7.04 26.47
N GLN A 166 -3.51 -7.95 26.49
CA GLN A 166 -2.49 -7.99 27.55
C GLN A 166 -1.12 -8.39 27.01
N GLY A 167 -0.07 -8.30 27.84
CA GLY A 167 1.33 -8.51 27.45
C GLY A 167 1.84 -9.95 27.59
N PHE A 168 1.00 -10.90 27.97
CA PHE A 168 1.38 -12.31 28.14
C PHE A 168 0.26 -13.24 27.68
N VAL A 169 0.62 -14.49 27.38
CA VAL A 169 -0.34 -15.54 26.97
C VAL A 169 -1.00 -16.15 28.20
N ASP A 170 -2.31 -16.33 28.14
CA ASP A 170 -3.08 -17.13 29.08
C ASP A 170 -4.20 -17.90 28.38
N GLU A 171 -5.10 -18.51 29.14
CA GLU A 171 -6.26 -19.25 28.65
C GLU A 171 -7.18 -18.42 27.72
N TRP A 172 -7.29 -17.11 27.96
CA TRP A 172 -8.19 -16.20 27.24
C TRP A 172 -7.49 -15.38 26.17
N HIS A 173 -6.19 -15.06 26.37
CA HIS A 173 -5.40 -14.17 25.54
C HIS A 173 -4.28 -14.93 24.82
N HIS A 174 -4.59 -15.65 23.76
CA HIS A 174 -3.63 -16.44 23.01
C HIS A 174 -3.51 -16.05 21.53
N THR A 175 -4.35 -15.12 21.06
CA THR A 175 -4.24 -14.60 19.70
C THR A 175 -3.31 -13.40 19.67
N ARG A 176 -2.17 -13.56 19.01
CA ARG A 176 -1.13 -12.52 18.91
C ARG A 176 -1.63 -11.35 18.06
N MET A 177 -1.57 -10.13 18.60
CA MET A 177 -1.89 -8.89 17.89
C MET A 177 -0.78 -7.84 17.95
N GLY A 178 0.38 -8.16 18.53
CA GLY A 178 1.55 -7.32 18.65
C GLY A 178 2.77 -8.15 18.95
N GLU A 179 3.95 -7.54 18.97
CA GLU A 179 5.19 -8.26 19.30
C GLU A 179 5.10 -8.93 20.67
N TYR A 180 4.55 -8.20 21.64
CA TYR A 180 4.32 -8.65 23.02
C TYR A 180 2.89 -8.35 23.46
N THR A 181 1.90 -8.46 22.55
CA THR A 181 0.50 -8.15 22.84
C THR A 181 -0.38 -9.27 22.33
N TYR A 182 -1.28 -9.74 23.20
CA TYR A 182 -2.20 -10.81 22.90
C TYR A 182 -3.64 -10.32 23.12
N ALA A 183 -4.51 -10.65 22.19
CA ALA A 183 -5.94 -10.33 22.26
C ALA A 183 -6.72 -11.45 22.92
N CYS A 184 -7.81 -11.07 23.59
CA CYS A 184 -8.82 -12.00 24.02
C CYS A 184 -9.42 -12.70 22.80
N SER A 185 -9.39 -14.02 22.78
CA SER A 185 -9.69 -14.82 21.58
C SER A 185 -11.17 -15.12 21.41
N ASP A 186 -11.96 -15.01 22.47
CA ASP A 186 -13.38 -15.39 22.54
C ASP A 186 -14.35 -14.20 22.58
N PHE A 187 -13.87 -12.98 22.30
CA PHE A 187 -14.71 -11.80 22.23
C PHE A 187 -15.88 -11.98 21.25
N LYS A 188 -16.95 -11.21 21.48
CA LYS A 188 -18.08 -11.08 20.55
C LYS A 188 -18.15 -9.67 19.99
N PHE A 189 -18.61 -9.56 18.75
CA PHE A 189 -19.00 -8.26 18.21
C PHE A 189 -20.31 -7.78 18.88
N LYS A 190 -20.47 -6.47 18.97
CA LYS A 190 -21.71 -5.87 19.45
C LYS A 190 -22.92 -6.44 18.70
N LYS A 191 -24.01 -6.67 19.42
CA LYS A 191 -25.24 -7.25 18.86
C LYS A 191 -25.70 -6.48 17.63
N GLY A 192 -25.95 -7.20 16.55
CA GLY A 192 -26.44 -6.64 15.30
C GLY A 192 -25.38 -5.88 14.45
N LEU A 193 -24.11 -5.87 14.87
CA LEU A 193 -23.04 -5.21 14.11
C LEU A 193 -22.54 -6.07 12.96
N VAL A 194 -22.51 -7.38 13.13
CA VAL A 194 -22.05 -8.34 12.12
C VAL A 194 -23.10 -9.38 11.80
N SER A 195 -23.06 -9.93 10.61
CA SER A 195 -23.90 -11.04 10.14
C SER A 195 -23.03 -12.07 9.42
N ALA A 196 -23.40 -13.34 9.52
CA ALA A 196 -22.74 -14.42 8.79
C ALA A 196 -23.02 -14.36 7.28
N THR A 197 -24.10 -13.70 6.88
CA THR A 197 -24.50 -13.57 5.48
C THR A 197 -24.80 -12.12 5.11
N LYS A 198 -24.71 -11.80 3.82
CA LYS A 198 -25.10 -10.49 3.31
C LYS A 198 -26.58 -10.22 3.54
N THR A 199 -26.91 -9.04 4.07
CA THR A 199 -28.29 -8.56 4.23
C THR A 199 -28.40 -7.12 3.71
N SER A 200 -29.61 -6.55 3.69
CA SER A 200 -29.78 -5.13 3.32
C SER A 200 -29.05 -4.13 4.23
N GLY A 201 -28.79 -4.53 5.48
CA GLY A 201 -28.05 -3.75 6.48
C GLY A 201 -26.54 -4.09 6.51
N HIS A 202 -26.20 -5.36 6.33
CA HIS A 202 -24.83 -5.88 6.42
C HIS A 202 -24.29 -6.11 5.02
N THR A 203 -23.69 -5.08 4.46
CA THR A 203 -23.23 -5.05 3.05
C THR A 203 -21.72 -4.99 2.90
N LEU A 204 -20.97 -4.78 3.98
CA LEU A 204 -19.52 -4.65 3.97
C LEU A 204 -18.90 -6.00 4.37
N GLN A 205 -18.42 -6.77 3.39
CA GLN A 205 -17.74 -8.03 3.69
C GLN A 205 -16.32 -7.75 4.16
N ILE A 206 -15.98 -8.19 5.37
CA ILE A 206 -14.65 -7.97 5.99
C ILE A 206 -13.82 -9.25 6.12
N ALA A 207 -14.48 -10.41 5.97
CA ALA A 207 -13.87 -11.73 5.90
C ALA A 207 -14.93 -12.76 5.43
N ASP A 208 -14.54 -14.03 5.28
CA ASP A 208 -15.49 -15.10 4.96
C ASP A 208 -16.54 -15.23 6.07
N GLY A 209 -17.80 -15.23 5.67
CA GLY A 209 -18.91 -15.32 6.62
C GLY A 209 -18.98 -14.18 7.64
N LEU A 210 -18.36 -13.03 7.33
CA LEU A 210 -18.35 -11.89 8.23
C LEU A 210 -18.70 -10.59 7.48
N TRP A 211 -19.95 -10.16 7.64
CA TRP A 211 -20.54 -8.99 7.00
C TRP A 211 -20.84 -7.92 8.04
N LEU A 212 -20.21 -6.74 7.91
CA LEU A 212 -20.35 -5.61 8.81
C LEU A 212 -21.55 -4.75 8.41
N TYR A 213 -22.21 -4.18 9.41
CA TYR A 213 -23.32 -3.24 9.24
C TYR A 213 -22.84 -1.94 8.56
N LYS A 214 -23.45 -1.58 7.44
CA LYS A 214 -23.02 -0.47 6.57
C LYS A 214 -22.90 0.90 7.27
N LYS A 215 -23.70 1.14 8.33
CA LYS A 215 -23.63 2.41 9.08
C LYS A 215 -22.40 2.53 9.98
N PHE A 216 -21.60 1.47 10.13
CA PHE A 216 -20.36 1.55 10.91
C PHE A 216 -19.37 2.57 10.33
N LYS A 217 -19.36 2.77 9.01
CA LYS A 217 -18.57 3.85 8.38
C LYS A 217 -18.87 5.24 8.96
N ALA A 218 -20.16 5.53 9.23
CA ALA A 218 -20.55 6.80 9.84
C ALA A 218 -20.06 6.91 11.30
N ALA A 219 -20.05 5.80 12.04
CA ALA A 219 -19.48 5.75 13.38
C ALA A 219 -17.97 6.02 13.35
N MET A 220 -17.24 5.42 12.40
CA MET A 220 -15.81 5.70 12.19
C MET A 220 -15.56 7.19 11.93
N MET A 221 -16.34 7.82 11.04
CA MET A 221 -16.20 9.25 10.74
C MET A 221 -16.48 10.12 11.97
N LYS A 222 -17.45 9.74 12.80
CA LYS A 222 -17.72 10.39 14.10
C LYS A 222 -16.53 10.26 15.04
N SER A 223 -15.94 9.07 15.16
CA SER A 223 -14.75 8.82 15.99
C SER A 223 -13.56 9.66 15.51
N ILE A 224 -13.36 9.79 14.19
CA ILE A 224 -12.33 10.67 13.60
C ILE A 224 -12.60 12.13 13.98
N ALA A 225 -13.84 12.61 13.81
CA ALA A 225 -14.20 13.99 14.12
C ALA A 225 -13.98 14.34 15.61
N GLN A 226 -14.23 13.39 16.49
CA GLN A 226 -14.11 13.52 17.96
C GLN A 226 -12.70 13.20 18.49
N SER A 227 -11.82 12.61 17.69
CA SER A 227 -10.47 12.24 18.14
C SER A 227 -9.66 13.47 18.56
N GLU A 228 -8.67 13.22 19.38
CA GLU A 228 -7.70 14.27 19.77
C GLU A 228 -6.96 14.80 18.55
N LEU A 229 -6.53 16.06 18.66
CA LEU A 229 -5.64 16.72 17.71
C LEU A 229 -4.44 17.26 18.47
N ASP A 230 -3.26 16.76 18.15
CA ASP A 230 -1.99 17.21 18.70
C ASP A 230 -1.50 18.47 17.95
N ARG A 231 -0.39 19.05 18.42
CA ARG A 231 0.33 20.10 17.70
C ARG A 231 0.75 19.61 16.31
N LYS A 232 0.79 20.51 15.35
CA LYS A 232 1.28 20.22 14.00
C LYS A 232 2.76 19.83 14.05
N ARG A 233 3.03 18.59 13.69
CA ARG A 233 4.36 17.97 13.55
C ARG A 233 4.25 16.74 12.67
N PHE A 234 5.35 16.21 12.21
CA PHE A 234 5.33 14.95 11.49
C PHE A 234 4.89 13.79 12.41
N VAL A 235 3.75 13.21 12.09
CA VAL A 235 3.24 11.96 12.68
C VAL A 235 2.55 11.20 11.57
N TYR A 236 3.13 10.09 11.14
CA TYR A 236 2.51 9.22 10.14
C TYR A 236 1.10 8.84 10.60
N SER A 237 0.10 9.18 9.79
CA SER A 237 -1.31 8.98 10.14
C SER A 237 -2.10 8.36 8.99
N ASP A 238 -2.72 7.21 9.26
CA ASP A 238 -3.66 6.57 8.34
C ASP A 238 -4.95 7.37 8.21
N ILE A 239 -5.34 8.07 9.29
CA ILE A 239 -6.58 8.87 9.34
C ILE A 239 -6.56 9.96 8.28
N GLY A 240 -5.41 10.58 8.02
CA GLY A 240 -5.27 11.61 6.98
C GLY A 240 -5.68 11.08 5.59
N PHE A 241 -5.35 9.87 5.26
CA PHE A 241 -5.69 9.27 3.96
C PHE A 241 -7.14 8.77 3.89
N ILE A 242 -7.74 8.37 5.01
CA ILE A 242 -9.18 8.14 5.10
C ILE A 242 -9.94 9.45 4.84
N LEU A 243 -9.46 10.58 5.38
CA LEU A 243 -10.06 11.90 5.11
C LEU A 243 -9.85 12.34 3.66
N LEU A 244 -8.68 12.10 3.05
CA LEU A 244 -8.45 12.38 1.63
C LEU A 244 -9.40 11.58 0.73
N GLN A 245 -9.70 10.32 1.06
CA GLN A 245 -10.76 9.56 0.38
C GLN A 245 -12.09 10.30 0.44
N GLN A 246 -12.48 10.81 1.62
CA GLN A 246 -13.74 11.55 1.76
C GLN A 246 -13.75 12.83 0.92
N VAL A 247 -12.60 13.52 0.78
CA VAL A 247 -12.46 14.67 -0.12
C VAL A 247 -12.71 14.24 -1.57
N VAL A 248 -12.06 13.16 -2.02
CA VAL A 248 -12.23 12.64 -3.39
C VAL A 248 -13.69 12.28 -3.66
N GLU A 249 -14.32 11.55 -2.76
CA GLU A 249 -15.72 11.12 -2.90
C GLU A 249 -16.70 12.31 -2.88
N ALA A 250 -16.46 13.30 -2.02
CA ALA A 250 -17.28 14.52 -1.96
C ALA A 250 -17.17 15.37 -3.24
N VAL A 251 -15.97 15.51 -3.79
CA VAL A 251 -15.71 16.32 -4.99
C VAL A 251 -16.24 15.62 -6.25
N THR A 252 -16.10 14.29 -6.32
CA THR A 252 -16.43 13.54 -7.56
C THR A 252 -17.85 12.99 -7.59
N GLY A 253 -18.46 12.77 -6.43
CA GLY A 253 -19.73 12.05 -6.30
C GLY A 253 -19.58 10.54 -6.57
N LYS A 254 -18.36 10.04 -6.72
CA LYS A 254 -18.04 8.61 -6.96
C LYS A 254 -17.29 8.06 -5.76
N THR A 255 -17.39 6.75 -5.53
CA THR A 255 -16.49 6.06 -4.59
C THR A 255 -15.04 6.11 -5.10
N LEU A 256 -14.08 6.02 -4.19
CA LEU A 256 -12.65 6.13 -4.54
C LEU A 256 -12.25 5.10 -5.61
N ASP A 257 -12.65 3.84 -5.45
CA ASP A 257 -12.38 2.77 -6.42
C ASP A 257 -13.01 3.04 -7.78
N ALA A 258 -14.27 3.46 -7.84
CA ALA A 258 -14.95 3.78 -9.09
C ALA A 258 -14.29 4.96 -9.82
N TYR A 259 -13.84 5.98 -9.08
CA TYR A 259 -13.12 7.11 -9.64
C TYR A 259 -11.76 6.68 -10.23
N LEU A 260 -10.97 5.90 -9.48
CA LEU A 260 -9.68 5.41 -9.95
C LEU A 260 -9.79 4.49 -11.16
N VAL A 261 -10.79 3.60 -11.17
CA VAL A 261 -11.05 2.74 -12.32
C VAL A 261 -11.37 3.57 -13.57
N SER A 262 -12.16 4.64 -13.44
CA SER A 262 -12.52 5.48 -14.60
C SER A 262 -11.37 6.36 -15.10
N GLU A 263 -10.57 6.92 -14.19
CA GLU A 263 -9.54 7.91 -14.54
C GLU A 263 -8.19 7.29 -14.89
N PHE A 264 -7.84 6.14 -14.26
CA PHE A 264 -6.51 5.54 -14.37
C PHE A 264 -6.55 4.07 -14.75
N TYR A 265 -7.14 3.18 -13.92
CA TYR A 265 -6.87 1.76 -14.03
C TYR A 265 -7.38 1.16 -15.33
N ARG A 266 -8.62 1.42 -15.72
CA ARG A 266 -9.15 0.96 -17.01
C ARG A 266 -8.44 1.59 -18.21
N PRO A 267 -8.22 2.92 -18.25
CA PRO A 267 -7.50 3.54 -19.36
C PRO A 267 -6.03 3.10 -19.51
N MET A 268 -5.39 2.63 -18.41
CA MET A 268 -4.03 2.09 -18.40
C MET A 268 -3.99 0.57 -18.67
N GLY A 269 -5.15 -0.08 -18.82
CA GLY A 269 -5.23 -1.53 -18.99
C GLY A 269 -4.79 -2.32 -17.75
N LEU A 270 -5.05 -1.78 -16.55
CA LEU A 270 -4.74 -2.45 -15.28
C LEU A 270 -5.91 -3.35 -14.90
N GLU A 271 -5.75 -4.65 -15.09
CA GLU A 271 -6.79 -5.61 -14.78
C GLU A 271 -6.65 -6.20 -13.37
N HIS A 272 -5.40 -6.26 -12.88
CA HIS A 272 -5.04 -6.84 -11.59
C HIS A 272 -4.84 -5.78 -10.48
N THR A 273 -5.22 -4.52 -10.73
CA THR A 273 -5.14 -3.43 -9.75
C THR A 273 -6.54 -3.02 -9.33
N LEU A 274 -6.97 -3.45 -8.14
CA LEU A 274 -8.35 -3.25 -7.70
C LEU A 274 -8.51 -3.37 -6.18
N PHE A 275 -9.54 -2.75 -5.66
CA PHE A 275 -10.06 -3.04 -4.33
C PHE A 275 -10.98 -4.27 -4.36
N GLN A 276 -11.17 -4.94 -3.22
CA GLN A 276 -12.08 -6.08 -3.07
C GLN A 276 -11.88 -7.16 -4.18
N PRO A 277 -10.69 -7.73 -4.31
CA PRO A 277 -10.34 -8.57 -5.46
C PRO A 277 -11.23 -9.81 -5.61
N LEU A 278 -11.85 -10.32 -4.55
CA LEU A 278 -12.77 -11.47 -4.60
C LEU A 278 -14.06 -11.20 -5.40
N ASN A 279 -14.35 -9.94 -5.74
CA ASN A 279 -15.44 -9.63 -6.67
C ASN A 279 -15.12 -10.06 -8.12
N ARG A 280 -13.85 -10.29 -8.44
CA ARG A 280 -13.39 -10.62 -9.80
C ARG A 280 -12.48 -11.85 -9.86
N TYR A 281 -11.68 -12.10 -8.84
CA TYR A 281 -10.67 -13.15 -8.78
C TYR A 281 -11.03 -14.22 -7.75
N LYS A 282 -10.48 -15.42 -7.91
CA LYS A 282 -10.57 -16.50 -6.93
C LYS A 282 -9.44 -16.36 -5.91
N LYS A 283 -9.59 -16.94 -4.73
CA LYS A 283 -8.51 -16.99 -3.72
C LYS A 283 -7.21 -17.59 -4.26
N ALA A 284 -7.30 -18.55 -5.18
CA ALA A 284 -6.12 -19.16 -5.82
C ALA A 284 -5.32 -18.20 -6.72
N ASP A 285 -5.86 -17.03 -7.02
CA ASP A 285 -5.19 -15.97 -7.81
C ASP A 285 -4.70 -14.82 -6.90
N ILE A 286 -4.80 -14.99 -5.58
CA ILE A 286 -4.49 -13.97 -4.60
C ILE A 286 -3.54 -14.57 -3.57
N MET A 287 -2.45 -13.87 -3.30
CA MET A 287 -1.54 -14.27 -2.22
C MET A 287 -2.24 -14.17 -0.87
N PRO A 288 -2.14 -15.20 0.00
CA PRO A 288 -2.64 -15.09 1.36
C PRO A 288 -2.08 -13.84 2.04
N THR A 289 -2.97 -12.99 2.57
CA THR A 289 -2.58 -11.70 3.14
C THR A 289 -1.99 -11.87 4.54
N ALA A 290 -2.70 -12.55 5.43
CA ALA A 290 -2.30 -12.77 6.80
C ALA A 290 -2.88 -14.07 7.34
N ALA A 291 -2.15 -14.72 8.25
CA ALA A 291 -2.65 -15.88 8.98
C ALA A 291 -3.15 -15.47 10.36
N ASN A 292 -4.18 -16.19 10.82
CA ASN A 292 -4.74 -16.08 12.16
C ASN A 292 -5.03 -14.64 12.60
N ASP A 293 -5.78 -13.89 11.78
CA ASP A 293 -6.15 -12.50 12.10
C ASP A 293 -6.96 -12.42 13.39
N TYR A 294 -6.51 -11.61 14.34
CA TYR A 294 -7.09 -11.57 15.68
C TYR A 294 -8.53 -11.04 15.70
N LEU A 295 -8.89 -10.13 14.77
CA LEU A 295 -10.20 -9.49 14.71
C LEU A 295 -11.21 -10.35 13.95
N ARG A 296 -10.83 -10.89 12.79
CA ARG A 296 -11.69 -11.75 11.96
C ARG A 296 -11.62 -13.22 12.36
N ARG A 297 -10.62 -13.62 13.17
CA ARG A 297 -10.41 -14.97 13.72
C ARG A 297 -10.34 -16.05 12.63
N GLN A 298 -9.66 -15.71 11.53
CA GLN A 298 -9.42 -16.58 10.39
C GLN A 298 -8.21 -16.12 9.59
N ASP A 299 -7.73 -16.94 8.69
CA ASP A 299 -6.74 -16.55 7.70
C ASP A 299 -7.39 -15.61 6.67
N LEU A 300 -6.65 -14.59 6.25
CA LEU A 300 -7.13 -13.61 5.27
C LEU A 300 -6.50 -13.87 3.90
N CYS A 301 -7.35 -14.05 2.90
CA CYS A 301 -6.97 -14.12 1.49
C CYS A 301 -8.01 -13.39 0.66
N GLY A 302 -7.58 -12.33 -0.05
CA GLY A 302 -8.47 -11.44 -0.80
C GLY A 302 -9.25 -10.43 0.05
N TYR A 303 -9.00 -10.39 1.34
CA TYR A 303 -9.48 -9.37 2.27
C TYR A 303 -8.30 -8.54 2.76
N VAL A 304 -8.48 -7.22 2.83
CA VAL A 304 -7.45 -6.31 3.32
C VAL A 304 -7.09 -6.62 4.78
N HIS A 305 -5.78 -6.64 5.07
CA HIS A 305 -5.31 -6.84 6.45
C HIS A 305 -5.69 -5.67 7.38
N ASP A 306 -5.51 -4.44 6.91
CA ASP A 306 -5.78 -3.24 7.69
C ASP A 306 -7.23 -3.21 8.21
N GLU A 307 -7.40 -3.06 9.53
CA GLU A 307 -8.70 -3.12 10.19
C GLU A 307 -9.61 -1.96 9.81
N ALA A 308 -9.04 -0.75 9.76
CA ALA A 308 -9.82 0.44 9.39
C ALA A 308 -10.30 0.32 7.96
N ALA A 309 -9.45 -0.14 7.04
CA ALA A 309 -9.83 -0.39 5.66
C ALA A 309 -10.87 -1.50 5.54
N ALA A 310 -10.76 -2.57 6.33
CA ALA A 310 -11.78 -3.63 6.39
C ALA A 310 -13.14 -3.06 6.86
N PHE A 311 -13.14 -2.26 7.92
CA PHE A 311 -14.37 -1.61 8.43
C PHE A 311 -14.93 -0.57 7.46
N MET A 312 -14.11 -0.01 6.58
CA MET A 312 -14.54 0.79 5.44
C MET A 312 -15.08 -0.06 4.28
N GLY A 313 -15.15 -1.40 4.46
CA GLY A 313 -15.65 -2.34 3.46
C GLY A 313 -14.62 -2.77 2.42
N GLY A 314 -13.33 -2.61 2.71
CA GLY A 314 -12.24 -2.98 1.83
C GLY A 314 -11.83 -1.91 0.81
N VAL A 315 -12.57 -0.79 0.74
CA VAL A 315 -12.20 0.40 -0.07
C VAL A 315 -11.89 1.54 0.88
N SER A 316 -10.61 1.83 1.08
CA SER A 316 -10.17 2.90 1.98
C SER A 316 -8.96 3.64 1.43
N GLY A 317 -8.85 4.92 1.79
CA GLY A 317 -7.75 5.77 1.32
C GLY A 317 -6.39 5.39 1.89
N ASN A 318 -6.33 4.70 3.03
CA ASN A 318 -5.08 4.32 3.68
C ASN A 318 -4.56 2.93 3.28
N ALA A 319 -5.45 2.00 2.90
CA ALA A 319 -5.13 0.62 2.54
C ALA A 319 -6.29 -0.04 1.78
N GLY A 320 -6.10 -1.25 1.25
CA GLY A 320 -7.15 -2.06 0.63
C GLY A 320 -6.98 -2.30 -0.86
N LEU A 321 -6.02 -1.66 -1.51
CA LEU A 321 -5.68 -1.94 -2.90
C LEU A 321 -4.89 -3.26 -2.99
N PHE A 322 -5.21 -4.06 -3.99
CA PHE A 322 -4.46 -5.24 -4.40
C PHE A 322 -3.89 -5.02 -5.79
N SER A 323 -2.70 -5.56 -6.06
CA SER A 323 -2.09 -5.45 -7.39
C SER A 323 -0.97 -6.48 -7.59
N THR A 324 -0.37 -6.45 -8.78
CA THR A 324 0.86 -7.16 -9.16
C THR A 324 2.01 -6.16 -9.31
N ALA A 325 3.26 -6.65 -9.29
CA ALA A 325 4.41 -5.78 -9.46
C ALA A 325 4.43 -5.11 -10.85
N GLN A 326 4.02 -5.84 -11.90
CA GLN A 326 3.99 -5.31 -13.27
C GLN A 326 2.99 -4.15 -13.42
N GLU A 327 1.78 -4.27 -12.85
CA GLU A 327 0.80 -3.20 -12.96
C GLU A 327 1.14 -1.99 -12.09
N LEU A 328 1.72 -2.20 -10.90
CA LEU A 328 2.29 -1.09 -10.14
C LEU A 328 3.42 -0.40 -10.90
N GLY A 329 4.29 -1.17 -11.57
CA GLY A 329 5.33 -0.63 -12.43
C GLY A 329 4.80 0.38 -13.44
N LYS A 330 3.67 0.10 -14.09
CA LYS A 330 3.00 1.03 -15.02
C LYS A 330 2.56 2.33 -14.33
N ILE A 331 1.98 2.23 -13.14
CA ILE A 331 1.55 3.42 -12.37
C ILE A 331 2.74 4.31 -12.03
N TYR A 332 3.81 3.74 -11.48
CA TYR A 332 4.97 4.52 -11.08
C TYR A 332 5.79 5.00 -12.28
N GLN A 333 5.84 4.25 -13.38
CA GLN A 333 6.43 4.70 -14.63
C GLN A 333 5.65 5.89 -15.24
N MET A 334 4.32 5.86 -15.18
CA MET A 334 3.49 6.99 -15.60
C MET A 334 3.84 8.26 -14.82
N ILE A 335 4.02 8.16 -13.49
CA ILE A 335 4.42 9.30 -12.66
C ILE A 335 5.83 9.76 -13.00
N LEU A 336 6.78 8.82 -13.18
CA LEU A 336 8.17 9.12 -13.58
C LEU A 336 8.23 9.82 -14.92
N ASN A 337 7.38 9.44 -15.85
CA ASN A 337 7.23 10.08 -17.18
C ASN A 337 6.39 11.37 -17.13
N GLU A 338 6.29 12.00 -15.95
CA GLU A 338 5.56 13.26 -15.78
C GLU A 338 4.10 13.20 -16.26
N GLY A 339 3.43 12.08 -15.96
CA GLY A 339 2.01 11.89 -16.20
C GLY A 339 1.65 11.25 -17.55
N GLU A 340 2.60 10.65 -18.25
CA GLU A 340 2.38 9.99 -19.53
C GLU A 340 2.76 8.51 -19.50
N LEU A 341 1.94 7.66 -20.11
CA LEU A 341 2.23 6.25 -20.34
C LEU A 341 1.71 5.84 -21.70
N ASP A 342 2.52 5.12 -22.48
CA ASP A 342 2.18 4.59 -23.81
C ASP A 342 1.58 5.66 -24.77
N GLY A 343 2.13 6.88 -24.72
CA GLY A 343 1.69 8.01 -25.55
C GLY A 343 0.37 8.64 -25.06
N LYS A 344 -0.19 8.19 -23.96
CA LYS A 344 -1.39 8.76 -23.35
C LYS A 344 -1.07 9.57 -22.10
N ARG A 345 -1.61 10.78 -22.04
CA ARG A 345 -1.47 11.67 -20.88
C ARG A 345 -2.58 11.48 -19.88
N TYR A 346 -2.20 11.27 -18.63
CA TYR A 346 -3.09 11.07 -17.48
C TYR A 346 -3.08 12.28 -16.54
N LEU A 347 -1.90 12.92 -16.40
CA LEU A 347 -1.66 14.09 -15.57
C LEU A 347 -0.78 15.09 -16.33
N ARG A 348 -0.88 16.38 -15.99
CA ARG A 348 0.04 17.38 -16.52
C ARG A 348 1.43 17.23 -15.89
N PRO A 349 2.51 17.54 -16.65
CA PRO A 349 3.88 17.48 -16.12
C PRO A 349 4.07 18.32 -14.86
N GLU A 350 3.46 19.51 -14.79
CA GLU A 350 3.54 20.41 -13.66
C GLU A 350 2.98 19.77 -12.39
N THR A 351 1.82 19.09 -12.50
CA THR A 351 1.21 18.35 -11.39
C THR A 351 2.15 17.27 -10.89
N CYS A 352 2.69 16.45 -11.78
CA CYS A 352 3.64 15.41 -11.38
C CYS A 352 4.86 16.00 -10.68
N ARG A 353 5.47 17.06 -11.24
CA ARG A 353 6.64 17.73 -10.64
C ARG A 353 6.33 18.26 -9.23
N ILE A 354 5.21 18.95 -9.03
CA ILE A 354 4.82 19.46 -7.70
C ILE A 354 4.76 18.31 -6.68
N PHE A 355 4.02 17.24 -7.00
CA PHE A 355 3.81 16.16 -6.04
C PHE A 355 5.05 15.29 -5.79
N THR A 356 5.97 15.17 -6.73
CA THR A 356 7.18 14.36 -6.59
C THR A 356 8.38 15.13 -6.03
N THR A 357 8.45 16.46 -6.22
CA THR A 357 9.60 17.26 -5.79
C THR A 357 9.38 18.00 -4.47
N GLU A 358 8.14 18.41 -4.15
CA GLU A 358 7.88 19.11 -2.90
C GLU A 358 8.23 18.26 -1.68
N LYS A 359 8.84 18.92 -0.69
CA LYS A 359 9.26 18.33 0.58
C LYS A 359 8.67 19.11 1.75
N SER A 360 8.48 18.40 2.85
CA SER A 360 8.21 19.01 4.14
C SER A 360 9.37 19.89 4.60
N ALA A 361 9.03 20.98 5.28
CA ALA A 361 10.03 21.82 5.94
C ALA A 361 10.55 21.22 7.27
N VAL A 362 9.82 20.25 7.85
CA VAL A 362 10.09 19.71 9.20
C VAL A 362 10.40 18.21 9.20
N SER A 363 10.20 17.50 8.07
CA SER A 363 10.47 16.06 7.94
C SER A 363 11.09 15.74 6.59
N HIS A 364 11.41 14.46 6.37
CA HIS A 364 11.87 13.95 5.05
C HIS A 364 10.72 13.66 4.09
N ARG A 365 9.47 13.84 4.49
CA ARG A 365 8.28 13.49 3.67
C ARG A 365 8.07 14.44 2.51
N GLY A 366 7.56 13.89 1.40
CA GLY A 366 6.97 14.65 0.30
C GLY A 366 5.44 14.61 0.34
N LEU A 367 4.80 15.20 -0.65
CA LEU A 367 3.33 15.21 -0.78
C LEU A 367 2.81 13.78 -1.05
N GLY A 368 2.46 13.07 0.02
CA GLY A 368 2.01 11.68 0.00
C GLY A 368 3.12 10.64 -0.14
N TYR A 369 4.30 11.01 -0.59
CA TYR A 369 5.43 10.12 -0.74
C TYR A 369 6.37 10.14 0.46
N ASP A 370 7.03 9.01 0.69
CA ASP A 370 8.24 8.92 1.50
C ASP A 370 9.44 9.30 0.63
N LYS A 371 10.46 9.92 1.25
CA LYS A 371 11.68 10.35 0.60
C LYS A 371 12.90 10.00 1.45
N PRO A 372 14.12 9.93 0.87
CA PRO A 372 15.30 9.67 1.66
C PRO A 372 15.51 10.71 2.77
N ASN A 373 15.76 10.24 3.98
CA ASN A 373 16.19 11.06 5.09
C ASN A 373 17.72 11.23 5.01
N LEU A 374 18.17 12.33 4.45
CA LEU A 374 19.60 12.60 4.25
C LEU A 374 20.36 12.84 5.57
N LYS A 375 19.65 13.11 6.68
CA LYS A 375 20.26 13.28 8.01
C LYS A 375 20.56 11.94 8.67
N ASP A 376 19.81 10.90 8.34
CA ASP A 376 20.00 9.54 8.83
C ASP A 376 19.70 8.51 7.72
N PRO A 377 20.61 8.33 6.76
CA PRO A 377 20.40 7.40 5.65
C PRO A 377 20.22 5.94 6.08
N LYS A 378 20.75 5.57 7.24
CA LYS A 378 20.63 4.18 7.77
C LYS A 378 19.22 3.85 8.27
N ALA A 379 18.44 4.86 8.64
CA ALA A 379 17.05 4.72 9.06
C ALA A 379 16.05 4.80 7.88
N ASN A 380 16.53 5.01 6.66
CA ASN A 380 15.66 5.08 5.48
C ASN A 380 14.90 3.78 5.24
N ALA A 381 13.67 3.93 4.75
CA ALA A 381 12.88 2.83 4.22
C ALA A 381 13.35 2.38 2.81
N CYS A 382 14.06 3.24 2.08
CA CYS A 382 14.79 2.96 0.83
C CYS A 382 16.27 2.64 1.10
N ALA A 383 17.03 2.34 0.05
CA ALA A 383 18.48 2.16 0.10
C ALA A 383 19.19 3.40 0.67
N SER A 384 20.30 3.18 1.39
CA SER A 384 21.12 4.28 1.94
C SER A 384 21.78 5.11 0.84
N SER A 385 22.07 4.47 -0.30
CA SER A 385 22.67 5.09 -1.50
C SER A 385 21.63 5.79 -2.40
N ALA A 386 20.35 5.75 -2.05
CA ALA A 386 19.30 6.35 -2.87
C ALA A 386 19.51 7.87 -3.01
N PRO A 387 19.47 8.43 -4.24
CA PRO A 387 19.52 9.86 -4.47
C PRO A 387 18.43 10.64 -3.73
N ALA A 388 18.67 11.90 -3.44
CA ALA A 388 17.74 12.77 -2.71
C ALA A 388 16.40 13.00 -3.43
N SER A 389 16.39 12.81 -4.73
CA SER A 389 15.22 12.92 -5.61
C SER A 389 14.27 11.73 -5.51
N VAL A 390 14.72 10.58 -4.99
CA VAL A 390 13.92 9.36 -4.85
C VAL A 390 12.65 9.62 -4.05
N TYR A 391 11.57 9.02 -4.51
CA TYR A 391 10.28 9.04 -3.83
C TYR A 391 9.59 7.68 -3.94
N GLY A 392 8.75 7.37 -2.97
CA GLY A 392 8.03 6.09 -2.96
C GLY A 392 7.28 5.88 -1.67
N HIS A 393 7.01 4.63 -1.37
CA HIS A 393 6.38 4.25 -0.10
C HIS A 393 6.61 2.76 0.21
N THR A 394 6.39 2.38 1.46
CA THR A 394 6.36 0.98 1.90
C THR A 394 4.96 0.58 2.36
N GLY A 395 4.69 -0.73 2.39
CA GLY A 395 3.47 -1.30 2.92
C GLY A 395 3.72 -2.27 4.07
N PHE A 396 2.80 -2.30 5.03
CA PHE A 396 2.90 -3.15 6.23
C PHE A 396 2.95 -4.64 5.88
N THR A 397 2.26 -5.06 4.83
CA THR A 397 2.26 -6.43 4.30
C THR A 397 3.59 -6.88 3.71
N GLY A 398 4.60 -6.01 3.68
CA GLY A 398 5.94 -6.31 3.17
C GLY A 398 6.17 -5.84 1.75
N THR A 399 5.51 -4.79 1.34
CA THR A 399 5.59 -4.22 0.00
C THR A 399 6.40 -2.93 -0.02
N CYS A 400 6.95 -2.57 -1.17
CA CYS A 400 7.47 -1.23 -1.44
C CYS A 400 7.44 -0.90 -2.94
N ALA A 401 7.41 0.39 -3.22
CA ALA A 401 7.61 0.96 -4.54
C ALA A 401 8.49 2.21 -4.41
N TRP A 402 9.56 2.28 -5.18
CA TRP A 402 10.50 3.40 -5.20
C TRP A 402 10.76 3.85 -6.62
N VAL A 403 10.78 5.14 -6.83
CA VAL A 403 11.06 5.80 -8.11
C VAL A 403 12.28 6.67 -7.96
N ASP A 404 13.22 6.52 -8.87
CA ASP A 404 14.44 7.31 -8.95
C ASP A 404 14.47 8.10 -10.27
N PRO A 405 14.17 9.40 -10.23
CA PRO A 405 14.18 10.23 -11.43
C PRO A 405 15.58 10.47 -12.01
N GLU A 406 16.64 10.39 -11.19
CA GLU A 406 18.01 10.60 -11.66
C GLU A 406 18.50 9.47 -12.56
N ASN A 407 18.07 8.24 -12.24
CA ASN A 407 18.45 7.05 -12.99
C ASN A 407 17.34 6.53 -13.92
N ASP A 408 16.18 7.23 -14.01
CA ASP A 408 14.99 6.78 -14.76
C ASP A 408 14.59 5.35 -14.40
N LEU A 409 14.46 5.10 -13.08
CA LEU A 409 14.34 3.77 -12.50
C LEU A 409 13.09 3.64 -11.62
N VAL A 410 12.39 2.52 -11.76
CA VAL A 410 11.30 2.09 -10.85
C VAL A 410 11.67 0.74 -10.24
N TYR A 411 11.55 0.64 -8.92
CA TYR A 411 11.73 -0.60 -8.17
C TYR A 411 10.46 -0.95 -7.39
N ILE A 412 9.94 -2.17 -7.60
CA ILE A 412 8.77 -2.72 -6.91
C ILE A 412 9.17 -4.04 -6.24
N PHE A 413 8.79 -4.18 -4.98
CA PHE A 413 8.85 -5.43 -4.23
C PHE A 413 7.50 -5.69 -3.56
N LEU A 414 6.90 -6.84 -3.83
CA LEU A 414 5.65 -7.28 -3.20
C LEU A 414 5.90 -8.60 -2.48
N SER A 415 5.51 -8.70 -1.22
CA SER A 415 5.54 -9.93 -0.45
C SER A 415 4.32 -10.06 0.45
N ASN A 416 4.08 -11.27 0.95
CA ASN A 416 3.04 -11.57 1.91
C ASN A 416 3.64 -11.96 3.28
N ARG A 417 4.53 -11.11 3.82
CA ARG A 417 5.28 -11.36 5.05
C ARG A 417 4.43 -11.64 6.29
N LEU A 418 3.15 -11.27 6.28
CA LEU A 418 2.23 -11.52 7.40
C LEU A 418 1.76 -13.00 7.46
N CYS A 419 2.20 -13.82 6.52
CA CYS A 419 2.00 -15.25 6.54
C CYS A 419 3.34 -15.95 6.86
N PRO A 420 3.37 -16.87 7.83
CA PRO A 420 2.26 -17.30 8.70
C PRO A 420 2.06 -16.44 9.96
N ASP A 421 2.84 -15.39 10.18
CA ASP A 421 2.80 -14.57 11.39
C ASP A 421 2.88 -13.09 11.04
N ALA A 422 1.83 -12.34 11.35
CA ALA A 422 1.74 -10.89 11.15
C ALA A 422 2.85 -10.09 11.88
N TRP A 423 3.44 -10.67 12.92
CA TRP A 423 4.48 -10.04 13.73
C TRP A 423 5.87 -10.56 13.45
N ASN A 424 6.04 -11.29 12.34
CA ASN A 424 7.35 -11.65 11.82
C ASN A 424 8.12 -10.39 11.36
N GLY A 425 9.08 -9.95 12.14
CA GLY A 425 9.89 -8.76 11.88
C GLY A 425 11.08 -8.97 10.93
N LYS A 426 11.31 -10.19 10.44
CA LYS A 426 12.54 -10.56 9.72
C LYS A 426 12.76 -9.78 8.43
N LEU A 427 11.70 -9.51 7.66
CA LEU A 427 11.81 -8.67 6.46
C LEU A 427 12.46 -7.31 6.77
N ASN A 428 12.04 -6.69 7.89
CA ASN A 428 12.52 -5.38 8.31
C ASN A 428 13.91 -5.47 8.97
N SER A 429 14.14 -6.42 9.88
CA SER A 429 15.43 -6.57 10.57
C SER A 429 16.56 -6.97 9.61
N MET A 430 16.28 -7.76 8.60
CA MET A 430 17.22 -8.11 7.53
C MET A 430 17.34 -7.01 6.45
N LYS A 431 16.51 -5.98 6.50
CA LYS A 431 16.47 -4.88 5.52
C LYS A 431 16.38 -5.36 4.06
N ILE A 432 15.60 -6.40 3.80
CA ILE A 432 15.54 -7.07 2.49
C ILE A 432 15.21 -6.09 1.36
N ARG A 433 14.21 -5.21 1.56
CA ARG A 433 13.78 -4.23 0.55
C ARG A 433 14.89 -3.25 0.21
N GLN A 434 15.60 -2.76 1.22
CA GLN A 434 16.75 -1.86 1.04
C GLN A 434 17.93 -2.60 0.39
N ALA A 435 18.21 -3.83 0.81
CA ALA A 435 19.30 -4.63 0.25
C ALA A 435 19.11 -4.92 -1.24
N ILE A 436 17.87 -5.20 -1.69
CA ILE A 436 17.55 -5.34 -3.12
C ILE A 436 17.84 -4.02 -3.84
N GLN A 437 17.38 -2.89 -3.31
CA GLN A 437 17.59 -1.59 -3.93
C GLN A 437 19.08 -1.20 -3.98
N GLU A 438 19.87 -1.53 -2.95
CA GLU A 438 21.34 -1.37 -2.98
C GLU A 438 21.99 -2.19 -4.11
N VAL A 439 21.53 -3.45 -4.30
CA VAL A 439 22.01 -4.29 -5.41
C VAL A 439 21.70 -3.64 -6.76
N ILE A 440 20.51 -3.04 -6.92
CA ILE A 440 20.14 -2.34 -8.15
C ILE A 440 21.14 -1.19 -8.41
N TYR A 441 21.39 -0.32 -7.43
CA TYR A 441 22.35 0.79 -7.58
C TYR A 441 23.76 0.32 -7.86
N GLN A 442 24.23 -0.75 -7.17
CA GLN A 442 25.55 -1.35 -7.43
C GLN A 442 25.66 -1.99 -8.81
N SER A 443 24.53 -2.23 -9.48
CA SER A 443 24.49 -2.82 -10.83
C SER A 443 24.56 -1.79 -11.94
N LEU A 444 24.26 -0.52 -11.66
CA LEU A 444 24.39 0.57 -12.62
C LEU A 444 25.84 0.73 -13.07
N TYR A 445 26.04 1.01 -14.35
CA TYR A 445 27.36 1.40 -14.84
C TYR A 445 27.70 2.77 -14.25
N THR A 446 28.81 2.83 -13.54
CA THR A 446 29.47 4.11 -13.24
C THR A 446 30.24 4.48 -14.50
N PRO A 447 30.02 5.62 -15.14
CA PRO A 447 30.96 6.14 -16.16
C PRO A 447 32.33 6.26 -15.48
N GLU A 448 33.38 5.69 -16.11
CA GLU A 448 34.76 5.88 -15.69
C GLU A 448 35.21 7.33 -15.89
#